data_ad96a79c74c34cb5533bc6697a263840
#
_entry.id   ad96a79c74c34cb5533bc6697a263840
#
_cell.length_a   1.000
_cell.length_b   1.000
_cell.length_c   1.000
_cell.angle_alpha   90.00
_cell.angle_beta   90.00
_cell.angle_gamma   90.00
#
_symmetry.space_group_name_H-M   'P 1'
#
loop_
_entity.id
_entity.type
_entity.pdbx_description
1 polymer ?
#
loop_
_entity_poly.entity_id
_entity_poly.type
_entity_poly.pdbx_seq_one_letter_code
_entity_poly.pdbx_strand_id
1 'polypeptide(L)'
;RFDVMAALGAKSNAAIRAGELWRLITPIFLHGPIWHIGFNMYALFSLGMGLERRLGHGRFLLLYLLAGFSGNVFSFLITPGTSVGASTSIFGLIAAEGVFLYQNRRLFGRETQQAIGNIVMVILFNLFMGFSSGGLIDNWGHIGGLLGGAVFMWFXCGSRARCGKWKASFPIFD
;
A
#
# COMPACT_ATOMS: atom_id res chain seq x y z
N ARG A 1 12.55 14.00 -18.23
CA ARG A 1 11.79 12.83 -17.71
C ARG A 1 10.63 13.24 -16.80
N PHE A 2 10.84 14.20 -15.88
CA PHE A 2 9.75 14.66 -15.00
C PHE A 2 8.61 15.34 -15.77
N ASP A 3 8.91 16.04 -16.83
CA ASP A 3 7.90 16.70 -17.68
C ASP A 3 6.97 15.65 -18.32
N VAL A 4 7.55 14.52 -18.78
CA VAL A 4 6.76 13.41 -19.36
C VAL A 4 5.87 12.79 -18.30
N MET A 5 6.40 12.54 -17.10
CA MET A 5 5.61 11.96 -16.01
C MET A 5 4.49 12.91 -15.57
N ALA A 6 4.77 14.22 -15.55
CA ALA A 6 3.77 15.25 -15.25
C ALA A 6 2.65 15.23 -16.31
N ALA A 7 3.01 15.13 -17.60
CA ALA A 7 2.04 15.03 -18.69
C ALA A 7 1.19 13.76 -18.60
N LEU A 8 1.79 12.64 -18.16
CA LEU A 8 1.11 11.34 -18.03
C LEU A 8 0.24 11.22 -16.78
N GLY A 9 0.26 12.21 -15.86
CA GLY A 9 -0.60 12.19 -14.70
C GLY A 9 0.08 11.91 -13.37
N ALA A 10 1.39 12.22 -13.26
CA ALA A 10 2.07 12.18 -11.96
C ALA A 10 1.38 13.10 -10.95
N LYS A 11 1.48 12.79 -9.67
CA LYS A 11 1.00 13.66 -8.59
C LYS A 11 1.73 14.99 -8.73
N SER A 12 0.97 16.07 -8.86
CA SER A 12 1.47 17.45 -8.97
C SER A 12 0.53 18.34 -8.17
N ASN A 13 1.07 18.98 -7.13
CA ASN A 13 0.23 19.82 -6.25
C ASN A 13 -0.41 20.97 -7.03
N ALA A 14 0.33 21.57 -7.98
CA ALA A 14 -0.20 22.67 -8.80
C ALA A 14 -1.37 22.20 -9.68
N ALA A 15 -1.20 21.06 -10.37
CA ALA A 15 -2.22 20.52 -11.24
C ALA A 15 -3.48 20.05 -10.46
N ILE A 16 -3.28 19.42 -9.29
CA ILE A 16 -4.41 19.01 -8.42
C ILE A 16 -5.19 20.25 -7.96
N ARG A 17 -4.51 21.33 -7.56
CA ARG A 17 -5.17 22.58 -7.18
C ARG A 17 -5.89 23.25 -8.37
N ALA A 18 -5.45 22.98 -9.59
CA ALA A 18 -6.10 23.45 -10.82
C ALA A 18 -7.29 22.55 -11.24
N GLY A 19 -7.60 21.51 -10.44
CA GLY A 19 -8.77 20.65 -10.67
C GLY A 19 -8.47 19.28 -11.26
N GLU A 20 -7.19 18.94 -11.52
CA GLU A 20 -6.82 17.64 -12.09
C GLU A 20 -6.82 16.54 -11.01
N LEU A 21 -8.01 16.25 -10.43
CA LEU A 21 -8.14 15.36 -9.28
C LEU A 21 -7.78 13.88 -9.59
N TRP A 22 -7.80 13.48 -10.86
CA TRP A 22 -7.36 12.12 -11.25
C TRP A 22 -5.91 11.84 -10.84
N ARG A 23 -5.10 12.89 -10.64
CA ARG A 23 -3.72 12.77 -10.16
C ARG A 23 -3.62 12.29 -8.70
N LEU A 24 -4.74 12.07 -8.05
CA LEU A 24 -4.76 11.37 -6.77
C LEU A 24 -4.81 9.84 -6.96
N ILE A 25 -5.03 9.37 -8.20
CA ILE A 25 -5.07 7.92 -8.53
C ILE A 25 -3.97 7.56 -9.54
N THR A 26 -3.82 8.34 -10.63
CA THR A 26 -2.93 7.96 -11.74
C THR A 26 -1.47 7.71 -11.36
N PRO A 27 -0.88 8.40 -10.34
CA PRO A 27 0.53 8.17 -10.02
C PRO A 27 0.87 6.73 -9.65
N ILE A 28 -0.09 5.96 -9.12
CA ILE A 28 0.17 4.57 -8.70
C ILE A 28 0.49 3.65 -9.90
N PHE A 29 0.19 4.08 -11.12
CA PHE A 29 0.46 3.31 -12.34
C PHE A 29 1.72 3.80 -13.06
N LEU A 30 2.29 4.92 -12.63
CA LEU A 30 3.46 5.54 -13.25
C LEU A 30 4.73 5.22 -12.47
N HIS A 31 5.83 5.05 -13.18
CA HIS A 31 7.12 4.74 -12.55
C HIS A 31 8.24 5.52 -13.24
N GLY A 32 9.20 5.94 -12.46
CA GLY A 32 10.38 6.62 -12.97
C GLY A 32 11.36 5.63 -13.61
N PRO A 33 12.51 5.35 -12.98
CA PRO A 33 13.50 4.43 -13.56
C PRO A 33 13.03 2.96 -13.49
N ILE A 34 13.66 2.13 -14.33
CA ILE A 34 13.31 0.71 -14.49
C ILE A 34 13.42 -0.07 -13.17
N TRP A 35 14.40 0.25 -12.34
CA TRP A 35 14.56 -0.42 -11.04
C TRP A 35 13.37 -0.09 -10.10
N HIS A 36 12.78 1.10 -10.22
CA HIS A 36 11.65 1.51 -9.40
C HIS A 36 10.41 0.64 -9.70
N ILE A 37 10.10 0.45 -10.99
CA ILE A 37 8.99 -0.47 -11.33
C ILE A 37 9.34 -1.91 -10.94
N GLY A 38 10.61 -2.33 -11.12
CA GLY A 38 11.06 -3.67 -10.74
C GLY A 38 10.80 -3.98 -9.27
N PHE A 39 11.24 -3.09 -8.36
CA PHE A 39 11.01 -3.29 -6.92
C PHE A 39 9.53 -3.26 -6.56
N ASN A 40 8.76 -2.35 -7.16
CA ASN A 40 7.31 -2.28 -6.92
C ASN A 40 6.60 -3.57 -7.38
N MET A 41 6.93 -4.07 -8.57
CA MET A 41 6.30 -5.29 -9.09
C MET A 41 6.69 -6.52 -8.26
N TYR A 42 7.96 -6.61 -7.84
CA TYR A 42 8.40 -7.68 -6.94
C TYR A 42 7.60 -7.66 -5.63
N ALA A 43 7.49 -6.48 -5.00
CA ALA A 43 6.75 -6.33 -3.75
C ALA A 43 5.26 -6.62 -3.93
N LEU A 44 4.66 -6.10 -5.01
CA LEU A 44 3.25 -6.33 -5.33
C LEU A 44 2.98 -7.82 -5.57
N PHE A 45 3.85 -8.51 -6.29
CA PHE A 45 3.72 -9.95 -6.55
C PHE A 45 3.85 -10.74 -5.23
N SER A 46 4.88 -10.43 -4.43
CA SER A 46 5.20 -11.18 -3.22
C SER A 46 4.10 -11.07 -2.16
N LEU A 47 3.57 -9.86 -1.95
CA LEU A 47 2.53 -9.60 -0.94
C LEU A 47 1.13 -9.76 -1.51
N GLY A 48 0.94 -9.30 -2.74
CA GLY A 48 -0.37 -9.17 -3.35
C GLY A 48 -1.07 -10.51 -3.55
N MET A 49 -0.33 -11.52 -4.01
CA MET A 49 -0.92 -12.85 -4.25
C MET A 49 -1.62 -13.42 -3.01
N GLY A 50 -0.96 -13.30 -1.85
CA GLY A 50 -1.53 -13.80 -0.60
C GLY A 50 -2.79 -13.04 -0.19
N LEU A 51 -2.73 -11.72 -0.25
CA LEU A 51 -3.88 -10.86 0.07
C LEU A 51 -5.03 -11.05 -0.93
N GLU A 52 -4.70 -11.14 -2.22
CA GLU A 52 -5.71 -11.32 -3.28
C GLU A 52 -6.46 -12.64 -3.14
N ARG A 53 -5.75 -13.73 -2.83
CA ARG A 53 -6.37 -15.03 -2.56
C ARG A 53 -7.34 -14.94 -1.37
N ARG A 54 -6.96 -14.19 -0.33
CA ARG A 54 -7.79 -14.03 0.89
C ARG A 54 -8.99 -13.11 0.68
N LEU A 55 -8.82 -11.99 -0.03
CA LEU A 55 -9.86 -10.97 -0.19
C LEU A 55 -10.75 -11.19 -1.42
N GLY A 56 -10.23 -11.92 -2.42
CA GLY A 56 -10.81 -11.97 -3.75
C GLY A 56 -10.41 -10.75 -4.59
N HIS A 57 -10.49 -10.90 -5.91
CA HIS A 57 -9.98 -9.90 -6.85
C HIS A 57 -10.55 -8.49 -6.62
N GLY A 58 -11.87 -8.38 -6.44
CA GLY A 58 -12.54 -7.07 -6.32
C GLY A 58 -12.11 -6.29 -5.07
N ARG A 59 -12.09 -6.97 -3.90
CA ARG A 59 -11.68 -6.32 -2.65
C ARG A 59 -10.19 -6.00 -2.63
N PHE A 60 -9.37 -6.87 -3.22
CA PHE A 60 -7.94 -6.62 -3.35
C PHE A 60 -7.70 -5.37 -4.21
N LEU A 61 -8.36 -5.28 -5.37
CA LEU A 61 -8.25 -4.12 -6.24
C LEU A 61 -8.71 -2.84 -5.51
N LEU A 62 -9.84 -2.93 -4.80
CA LEU A 62 -10.37 -1.78 -4.05
C LEU A 62 -9.37 -1.35 -2.95
N LEU A 63 -8.81 -2.30 -2.20
CA LEU A 63 -7.77 -2.02 -1.20
C LEU A 63 -6.57 -1.31 -1.86
N TYR A 64 -6.09 -1.84 -2.98
CA TYR A 64 -4.93 -1.29 -3.70
C TYR A 64 -5.19 0.17 -4.12
N LEU A 65 -6.38 0.42 -4.72
CA LEU A 65 -6.74 1.76 -5.20
C LEU A 65 -6.98 2.75 -4.05
N LEU A 66 -7.68 2.34 -2.99
CA LEU A 66 -7.97 3.22 -1.85
C LEU A 66 -6.70 3.54 -1.05
N ALA A 67 -5.81 2.55 -0.87
CA ALA A 67 -4.53 2.79 -0.21
C ALA A 67 -3.67 3.77 -1.02
N GLY A 68 -3.60 3.58 -2.34
CA GLY A 68 -2.86 4.50 -3.21
C GLY A 68 -3.45 5.90 -3.22
N PHE A 69 -4.78 6.00 -3.30
CA PHE A 69 -5.49 7.28 -3.19
C PHE A 69 -5.16 7.97 -1.86
N SER A 70 -5.29 7.25 -0.74
CA SER A 70 -4.97 7.80 0.59
C SER A 70 -3.52 8.30 0.63
N GLY A 71 -2.58 7.52 0.09
CA GLY A 71 -1.17 7.91 0.02
C GLY A 71 -0.99 9.19 -0.79
N ASN A 72 -1.60 9.27 -1.96
CA ASN A 72 -1.48 10.45 -2.81
C ASN A 72 -2.15 11.69 -2.19
N VAL A 73 -3.25 11.51 -1.41
CA VAL A 73 -3.85 12.60 -0.64
C VAL A 73 -2.87 13.11 0.43
N PHE A 74 -2.27 12.21 1.21
CA PHE A 74 -1.27 12.60 2.23
C PHE A 74 -0.07 13.30 1.58
N SER A 75 0.42 12.76 0.48
CA SER A 75 1.49 13.38 -0.30
C SER A 75 1.11 14.78 -0.76
N PHE A 76 -0.11 14.95 -1.30
CA PHE A 76 -0.60 16.25 -1.76
C PHE A 76 -0.64 17.28 -0.62
N LEU A 77 -1.07 16.84 0.58
CA LEU A 77 -1.21 17.75 1.72
C LEU A 77 0.13 18.16 2.34
N ILE A 78 1.14 17.30 2.30
CA ILE A 78 2.36 17.48 3.10
C ILE A 78 3.61 17.65 2.23
N THR A 79 3.70 16.93 1.11
CA THR A 79 4.89 16.92 0.25
C THR A 79 4.69 17.85 -0.96
N PRO A 80 5.41 18.96 -1.07
CA PRO A 80 5.37 19.74 -2.31
C PRO A 80 6.08 18.97 -3.44
N GLY A 81 5.64 19.18 -4.65
CA GLY A 81 6.30 18.60 -5.82
C GLY A 81 5.59 17.41 -6.42
N THR A 82 6.33 16.65 -7.19
CA THR A 82 5.81 15.58 -8.06
C THR A 82 6.22 14.21 -7.52
N SER A 83 5.28 13.26 -7.50
CA SER A 83 5.60 11.87 -7.15
C SER A 83 4.87 10.88 -8.05
N VAL A 84 5.46 9.68 -8.19
CA VAL A 84 4.94 8.55 -8.96
C VAL A 84 5.36 7.24 -8.27
N GLY A 85 4.57 6.22 -8.45
CA GLY A 85 4.91 4.86 -8.01
C GLY A 85 3.75 4.13 -7.35
N ALA A 86 3.71 2.82 -7.53
CA ALA A 86 2.76 1.93 -6.87
C ALA A 86 3.03 1.80 -5.36
N SER A 87 4.14 2.34 -4.88
CA SER A 87 4.61 2.13 -3.50
C SER A 87 3.59 2.59 -2.45
N THR A 88 2.84 3.68 -2.69
CA THR A 88 1.78 4.12 -1.78
C THR A 88 0.74 3.00 -1.57
N SER A 89 0.29 2.37 -2.66
CA SER A 89 -0.62 1.21 -2.59
C SER A 89 0.03 0.02 -1.89
N ILE A 90 1.29 -0.29 -2.23
CA ILE A 90 2.03 -1.42 -1.66
C ILE A 90 2.20 -1.25 -0.15
N PHE A 91 2.52 -0.04 0.33
CA PHE A 91 2.55 0.23 1.78
C PHE A 91 1.19 -0.03 2.42
N GLY A 92 0.10 0.28 1.71
CA GLY A 92 -1.24 -0.07 2.17
C GLY A 92 -1.48 -1.57 2.25
N LEU A 93 -0.98 -2.34 1.27
CA LEU A 93 -1.05 -3.80 1.33
C LEU A 93 -0.26 -4.35 2.51
N ILE A 94 0.94 -3.79 2.78
CA ILE A 94 1.76 -4.18 3.94
C ILE A 94 0.99 -3.95 5.24
N ALA A 95 0.38 -2.77 5.39
CA ALA A 95 -0.40 -2.45 6.59
C ALA A 95 -1.64 -3.36 6.70
N ALA A 96 -2.31 -3.63 5.58
CA ALA A 96 -3.47 -4.53 5.55
C ALA A 96 -3.10 -5.94 6.01
N GLU A 97 -1.96 -6.48 5.55
CA GLU A 97 -1.46 -7.78 6.01
C GLU A 97 -1.19 -7.77 7.52
N GLY A 98 -0.54 -6.70 8.02
CA GLY A 98 -0.28 -6.54 9.46
C GLY A 98 -1.57 -6.53 10.28
N VAL A 99 -2.59 -5.77 9.84
CA VAL A 99 -3.89 -5.71 10.50
C VAL A 99 -4.57 -7.08 10.47
N PHE A 100 -4.54 -7.77 9.32
CA PHE A 100 -5.13 -9.11 9.19
C PHE A 100 -4.48 -10.08 10.19
N LEU A 101 -3.16 -10.11 10.25
CA LEU A 101 -2.43 -10.97 11.19
C LEU A 101 -2.76 -10.62 12.63
N TYR A 102 -2.77 -9.34 12.97
CA TYR A 102 -3.09 -8.88 14.33
C TYR A 102 -4.49 -9.31 14.75
N GLN A 103 -5.50 -9.14 13.89
CA GLN A 103 -6.88 -9.52 14.20
C GLN A 103 -7.03 -11.03 14.36
N ASN A 104 -6.19 -11.82 13.69
CA ASN A 104 -6.26 -13.28 13.71
C ASN A 104 -5.13 -13.95 14.52
N ARG A 105 -4.41 -13.19 15.35
CA ARG A 105 -3.22 -13.66 16.07
C ARG A 105 -3.46 -14.84 16.99
N ARG A 106 -4.70 -15.01 17.48
CA ARG A 106 -5.07 -16.17 18.32
C ARG A 106 -5.15 -17.46 17.52
N LEU A 107 -5.36 -17.37 16.20
CA LEU A 107 -5.49 -18.55 15.32
C LEU A 107 -4.13 -19.06 14.84
N PHE A 108 -3.18 -18.13 14.61
CA PHE A 108 -1.88 -18.45 14.01
C PHE A 108 -0.74 -18.57 15.05
N GLY A 109 -1.01 -18.27 16.33
CA GLY A 109 -0.04 -18.49 17.39
C GLY A 109 1.21 -17.60 17.33
N ARG A 110 2.34 -18.17 17.78
CA ARG A 110 3.62 -17.44 17.92
C ARG A 110 4.19 -16.96 16.59
N GLU A 111 3.96 -17.68 15.51
CA GLU A 111 4.45 -17.29 14.17
C GLU A 111 3.91 -15.92 13.74
N THR A 112 2.70 -15.58 14.20
CA THR A 112 2.10 -14.28 13.90
C THR A 112 2.92 -13.12 14.48
N GLN A 113 3.44 -13.27 15.69
CA GLN A 113 4.25 -12.22 16.32
C GLN A 113 5.51 -11.94 15.50
N GLN A 114 6.17 -13.00 15.06
CA GLN A 114 7.36 -12.87 14.21
C GLN A 114 7.00 -12.21 12.87
N ALA A 115 5.90 -12.64 12.23
CA ALA A 115 5.45 -12.06 10.97
C ALA A 115 5.12 -10.56 11.11
N ILE A 116 4.41 -10.18 12.19
CA ILE A 116 4.11 -8.77 12.46
C ILE A 116 5.41 -8.00 12.71
N GLY A 117 6.35 -8.58 13.47
CA GLY A 117 7.66 -7.96 13.71
C GLY A 117 8.40 -7.70 12.39
N ASN A 118 8.41 -8.67 11.48
CA ASN A 118 9.03 -8.51 10.16
C ASN A 118 8.35 -7.39 9.36
N ILE A 119 7.02 -7.31 9.39
CA ILE A 119 6.27 -6.24 8.71
C ILE A 119 6.68 -4.88 9.28
N VAL A 120 6.73 -4.74 10.60
CA VAL A 120 7.13 -3.49 11.26
C VAL A 120 8.56 -3.12 10.85
N MET A 121 9.49 -4.08 10.85
CA MET A 121 10.88 -3.84 10.44
C MET A 121 10.97 -3.38 8.99
N VAL A 122 10.20 -3.99 8.09
CA VAL A 122 10.17 -3.58 6.67
C VAL A 122 9.67 -2.14 6.54
N ILE A 123 8.59 -1.79 7.26
CA ILE A 123 8.05 -0.43 7.26
C ILE A 123 9.10 0.56 7.76
N LEU A 124 9.66 0.30 8.95
CA LEU A 124 10.63 1.21 9.57
C LEU A 124 11.88 1.40 8.69
N PHE A 125 12.40 0.31 8.13
CA PHE A 125 13.58 0.35 7.26
C PHE A 125 13.29 1.20 6.01
N ASN A 126 12.16 0.97 5.35
CA ASN A 126 11.81 1.72 4.14
C ASN A 126 11.57 3.20 4.43
N LEU A 127 10.87 3.53 5.53
CA LEU A 127 10.67 4.94 5.92
C LEU A 127 12.00 5.61 6.27
N PHE A 128 12.87 4.90 7.00
CA PHE A 128 14.21 5.41 7.33
C PHE A 128 15.00 5.72 6.04
N MET A 129 15.03 4.77 5.10
CA MET A 129 15.70 4.97 3.81
C MET A 129 15.09 6.14 3.04
N GLY A 130 13.76 6.26 3.10
CA GLY A 130 13.06 7.35 2.43
C GLY A 130 13.39 8.72 3.03
N PHE A 131 13.39 8.84 4.36
CA PHE A 131 13.77 10.11 5.00
C PHE A 131 15.25 10.44 4.76
N SER A 132 16.11 9.42 4.67
CA SER A 132 17.54 9.61 4.40
C SER A 132 17.82 9.95 2.93
N SER A 133 16.87 9.78 2.02
CA SER A 133 17.06 9.95 0.58
C SER A 133 17.07 11.41 0.11
N GLY A 134 16.90 12.37 1.02
CA GLY A 134 16.86 13.80 0.65
C GLY A 134 15.62 14.17 -0.18
N GLY A 135 14.51 13.46 0.00
CA GLY A 135 13.26 13.76 -0.68
C GLY A 135 13.02 13.02 -2.00
N LEU A 136 13.92 12.09 -2.35
CA LEU A 136 13.74 11.25 -3.55
C LEU A 136 12.58 10.25 -3.41
N ILE A 137 12.20 9.94 -2.16
CA ILE A 137 11.14 8.99 -1.84
C ILE A 137 10.04 9.73 -1.08
N ASP A 138 8.81 9.54 -1.49
CA ASP A 138 7.65 10.23 -0.92
C ASP A 138 7.14 9.51 0.33
N ASN A 139 7.84 9.72 1.45
CA ASN A 139 7.49 9.07 2.72
C ASN A 139 6.08 9.42 3.22
N TRP A 140 5.60 10.63 2.98
CA TRP A 140 4.25 11.00 3.40
C TRP A 140 3.20 10.25 2.58
N GLY A 141 3.49 10.01 1.30
CA GLY A 141 2.68 9.11 0.48
C GLY A 141 2.66 7.69 1.04
N HIS A 142 3.81 7.18 1.48
CA HIS A 142 3.90 5.84 2.10
C HIS A 142 3.08 5.77 3.39
N ILE A 143 3.20 6.78 4.26
CA ILE A 143 2.46 6.86 5.52
C ILE A 143 0.94 6.92 5.25
N GLY A 144 0.52 7.75 4.28
CA GLY A 144 -0.88 7.82 3.88
C GLY A 144 -1.40 6.48 3.35
N GLY A 145 -0.57 5.78 2.58
CA GLY A 145 -0.89 4.43 2.09
C GLY A 145 -1.07 3.43 3.22
N LEU A 146 -0.12 3.41 4.19
CA LEU A 146 -0.21 2.57 5.40
C LEU A 146 -1.55 2.81 6.12
N LEU A 147 -1.90 4.08 6.34
CA LEU A 147 -3.14 4.42 7.05
C LEU A 147 -4.37 3.96 6.27
N GLY A 148 -4.43 4.22 4.96
CA GLY A 148 -5.55 3.81 4.12
C GLY A 148 -5.74 2.29 4.11
N GLY A 149 -4.66 1.56 3.94
CA GLY A 149 -4.70 0.09 3.94
C GLY A 149 -5.09 -0.50 5.29
N ALA A 150 -4.54 0.07 6.38
CA ALA A 150 -4.88 -0.38 7.75
C ALA A 150 -6.38 -0.16 8.03
N VAL A 151 -6.89 1.03 7.73
CA VAL A 151 -8.31 1.36 7.93
C VAL A 151 -9.19 0.43 7.10
N PHE A 152 -8.88 0.25 5.81
CA PHE A 152 -9.64 -0.64 4.94
C PHE A 152 -9.72 -2.05 5.54
N MET A 153 -8.56 -2.62 5.88
CA MET A 153 -8.51 -4.00 6.39
C MET A 153 -9.20 -4.12 7.74
N TRP A 154 -9.09 -3.11 8.59
CA TRP A 154 -9.75 -3.11 9.90
C TRP A 154 -11.25 -3.30 9.75
N PHE A 155 -11.88 -2.62 8.81
CA PHE A 155 -13.31 -2.71 8.57
C PHE A 155 -13.71 -3.87 7.65
N UNK A 156 -12.76 -4.21 6.85
CA UNK A 156 -12.97 -5.15 6.09
C UNK A 156 -13.01 -6.35 6.67
N CYS A 157 -12.20 -6.68 7.56
CA CYS A 157 -12.07 -7.93 8.30
C CYS A 157 -12.60 -7.86 9.75
N GLY A 158 -13.12 -6.72 10.15
CA GLY A 158 -13.46 -6.36 11.54
C GLY A 158 -14.62 -7.11 12.21
N SER A 159 -15.23 -8.12 11.58
CA SER A 159 -16.12 -9.03 12.27
C SER A 159 -15.63 -10.48 12.07
N ARG A 160 -15.48 -11.19 13.19
CA ARG A 160 -15.05 -12.61 13.20
C ARG A 160 -15.89 -13.48 12.25
N ALA A 161 -17.16 -13.13 12.06
CA ALA A 161 -18.05 -13.86 11.15
C ALA A 161 -17.68 -13.66 9.67
N ARG A 162 -17.09 -12.51 9.33
CA ARG A 162 -16.65 -12.22 7.95
C ARG A 162 -15.31 -12.89 7.63
N CYS A 163 -14.39 -12.92 8.59
CA CYS A 163 -13.11 -13.64 8.43
C CYS A 163 -13.24 -15.15 8.63
N GLY A 164 -14.18 -15.60 9.44
CA GLY A 164 -14.38 -17.03 9.77
C GLY A 164 -14.88 -17.90 8.61
N LYS A 165 -15.59 -17.31 7.65
CA LYS A 165 -16.01 -18.01 6.42
C LYS A 165 -14.82 -18.39 5.52
N TRP A 166 -13.65 -17.82 5.78
CA TRP A 166 -12.44 -18.06 4.98
C TRP A 166 -11.70 -19.33 5.36
N LYS A 167 -11.90 -19.86 6.60
CA LYS A 167 -11.29 -21.14 7.03
C LYS A 167 -11.75 -22.34 6.20
N ALA A 168 -12.97 -22.28 5.67
CA ALA A 168 -13.56 -23.38 4.91
C ALA A 168 -13.07 -23.44 3.45
N SER A 169 -12.38 -22.40 2.96
CA SER A 169 -12.04 -22.30 1.54
C SER A 169 -10.56 -22.57 1.24
N PHE A 170 -9.73 -22.82 2.25
CA PHE A 170 -8.29 -23.01 2.05
C PHE A 170 -7.74 -24.15 2.92
N PRO A 171 -7.65 -25.38 2.37
CA PRO A 171 -6.88 -26.45 3.00
C PRO A 171 -5.38 -26.25 2.72
N ILE A 172 -4.74 -25.31 3.42
CA ILE A 172 -3.28 -25.11 3.28
C ILE A 172 -2.53 -25.69 4.49
N PHE A 173 -3.25 -26.28 5.46
CA PHE A 173 -2.63 -26.83 6.66
C PHE A 173 -3.27 -28.19 7.02
N ASP A 174 -3.11 -29.17 6.14
CA ASP A 174 -3.17 -30.59 6.50
C ASP A 174 -1.80 -31.21 6.25
#